data_354da8073a8061cd9135bdbfe5a3c337
#
_entry.id   354da8073a8061cd9135bdbfe5a3c337
#
_cell.length_a   1.000
_cell.length_b   1.000
_cell.length_c   1.000
_cell.angle_alpha   90.00
_cell.angle_beta   90.00
_cell.angle_gamma   90.00
#
_symmetry.space_group_name_H-M   'P 1'
#
loop_
_entity.id
_entity.type
_entity.pdbx_description
1 polymer ?
#
loop_
_entity_poly.entity_id
_entity_poly.type
_entity_poly.pdbx_seq_one_letter_code
_entity_poly.pdbx_strand_id
1 'polypeptide(L)'
;TKSIAAIEAAMHANSSVFLVAQREMDEEEPALHDLYAYGVIAEIKQVLRVSDDLVKVLVEGKSRARLLELDVGEKYLQATVRPVAVRGIPADKRNQVEALVRSLKDCFEEYLSYSPQISKDVVYNIVSSDSPLYLSEYMPANLLFKYEDKQVILNESTLLGRLEKLLTLLRQECQIMDIERDL
;
A
#
# COMPACT_ATOMS: atom_id res chain seq x y z
N THR A 1 -14.52 14.97 11.47
CA THR A 1 -13.59 13.94 11.95
C THR A 1 -12.18 14.49 12.11
N LYS A 2 -11.35 13.80 12.90
CA LYS A 2 -9.93 14.18 13.08
C LYS A 2 -9.14 14.11 11.77
N SER A 3 -9.45 13.15 10.91
CA SER A 3 -8.79 13.03 9.61
C SER A 3 -9.09 14.22 8.71
N ILE A 4 -10.32 14.67 8.65
CA ILE A 4 -10.71 15.85 7.88
C ILE A 4 -10.01 17.10 8.43
N ALA A 5 -9.95 17.25 9.76
CA ALA A 5 -9.25 18.36 10.40
C ALA A 5 -7.76 18.34 10.09
N ALA A 6 -7.13 17.17 10.05
CA ALA A 6 -5.72 17.02 9.67
C ALA A 6 -5.46 17.47 8.23
N ILE A 7 -6.35 17.09 7.32
CA ILE A 7 -6.26 17.49 5.90
C ILE A 7 -6.38 19.00 5.76
N GLU A 8 -7.35 19.61 6.43
CA GLU A 8 -7.54 21.06 6.40
C GLU A 8 -6.33 21.81 6.97
N ALA A 9 -5.78 21.33 8.10
CA ALA A 9 -4.57 21.91 8.68
C ALA A 9 -3.36 21.79 7.73
N ALA A 10 -3.20 20.64 7.07
CA ALA A 10 -2.12 20.42 6.11
C ALA A 10 -2.23 21.38 4.91
N MET A 11 -3.44 21.64 4.42
CA MET A 11 -3.65 22.56 3.28
C MET A 11 -3.24 23.99 3.61
N HIS A 12 -3.35 24.40 4.88
CA HIS A 12 -2.91 25.73 5.34
C HIS A 12 -1.42 25.82 5.63
N ALA A 13 -0.71 24.70 5.59
CA ALA A 13 0.73 24.64 5.85
C ALA A 13 1.50 24.19 4.61
N ASN A 14 2.01 22.98 4.58
CA ASN A 14 2.88 22.46 3.52
C ASN A 14 2.22 21.40 2.63
N SER A 15 0.92 21.16 2.79
CA SER A 15 0.14 20.14 2.07
C SER A 15 0.62 18.71 2.29
N SER A 16 1.39 18.45 3.35
CA SER A 16 1.96 17.14 3.67
C SER A 16 1.19 16.47 4.79
N VAL A 17 0.88 15.19 4.60
CA VAL A 17 0.22 14.35 5.60
C VAL A 17 0.93 13.01 5.70
N PHE A 18 0.76 12.34 6.85
CA PHE A 18 1.19 10.96 7.02
C PHE A 18 -0.03 10.06 6.96
N LEU A 19 -0.06 9.17 5.97
CA LEU A 19 -1.14 8.20 5.78
C LEU A 19 -0.72 6.89 6.44
N VAL A 20 -1.48 6.47 7.43
CA VAL A 20 -1.20 5.23 8.17
C VAL A 20 -2.51 4.53 8.46
N ALA A 21 -2.51 3.20 8.35
CA ALA A 21 -3.70 2.40 8.61
C ALA A 21 -3.82 2.05 10.09
N GLN A 22 -5.07 1.86 10.52
CA GLN A 22 -5.39 1.34 11.84
C GLN A 22 -5.41 -0.19 11.80
N ARG A 23 -5.00 -0.82 12.89
CA ARG A 23 -5.09 -2.28 13.01
C ARG A 23 -6.54 -2.75 13.05
N GLU A 24 -7.38 -2.00 13.77
CA GLU A 24 -8.83 -2.20 13.82
C GLU A 24 -9.53 -0.96 13.30
N MET A 25 -10.34 -1.10 12.27
CA MET A 25 -10.97 0.04 11.59
C MET A 25 -12.04 0.73 12.44
N ASP A 26 -12.60 0.05 13.42
CA ASP A 26 -13.67 0.56 14.26
C ASP A 26 -13.18 1.35 15.48
N GLU A 27 -11.87 1.45 15.70
CA GLU A 27 -11.33 2.28 16.78
C GLU A 27 -11.47 3.76 16.44
N GLU A 28 -12.28 4.48 17.22
CA GLU A 28 -12.55 5.89 16.97
C GLU A 28 -11.43 6.83 17.43
N GLU A 29 -10.70 6.44 18.48
CA GLU A 29 -9.61 7.23 19.05
C GLU A 29 -8.34 6.38 19.13
N PRO A 30 -7.67 6.13 17.99
CA PRO A 30 -6.51 5.26 17.99
C PRO A 30 -5.33 5.86 18.75
N ALA A 31 -4.71 5.04 19.61
CA ALA A 31 -3.42 5.33 20.21
C ALA A 31 -2.31 4.79 19.28
N LEU A 32 -1.06 5.04 19.67
CA LEU A 32 0.09 4.61 18.88
C LEU A 32 0.06 3.11 18.55
N HIS A 33 -0.29 2.26 19.52
CA HIS A 33 -0.34 0.81 19.33
C HIS A 33 -1.50 0.33 18.45
N ASP A 34 -2.49 1.17 18.20
CA ASP A 34 -3.63 0.87 17.33
C ASP A 34 -3.32 1.13 15.86
N LEU A 35 -2.19 1.78 15.57
CA LEU A 35 -1.74 2.09 14.22
C LEU A 35 -0.64 1.13 13.79
N TYR A 36 -0.55 0.88 12.48
CA TYR A 36 0.59 0.16 11.95
C TYR A 36 1.86 0.99 12.07
N ALA A 37 3.00 0.31 12.12
CA ALA A 37 4.29 0.99 12.29
C ALA A 37 4.75 1.74 11.04
N TYR A 38 4.31 1.32 9.86
CA TYR A 38 4.71 1.92 8.58
C TYR A 38 3.51 2.51 7.86
N GLY A 39 3.72 3.69 7.31
CA GLY A 39 2.78 4.40 6.47
C GLY A 39 3.51 5.16 5.38
N VAL A 40 2.84 6.14 4.81
CA VAL A 40 3.36 6.91 3.67
C VAL A 40 3.21 8.40 3.94
N ILE A 41 4.32 9.14 3.80
CA ILE A 41 4.28 10.60 3.74
C ILE A 41 3.76 10.95 2.35
N ALA A 42 2.67 11.70 2.31
CA ALA A 42 2.00 12.06 1.06
C ALA A 42 1.77 13.55 0.97
N GLU A 43 1.69 14.03 -0.26
CA GLU A 43 1.34 15.42 -0.55
C GLU A 43 -0.10 15.48 -1.03
N ILE A 44 -0.88 16.39 -0.47
CA ILE A 44 -2.26 16.63 -0.90
C ILE A 44 -2.23 17.46 -2.17
N LYS A 45 -2.80 16.93 -3.25
CA LYS A 45 -2.89 17.60 -4.54
C LYS A 45 -4.21 18.33 -4.74
N GLN A 46 -5.30 17.73 -4.25
CA GLN A 46 -6.64 18.30 -4.42
C GLN A 46 -7.55 17.81 -3.30
N VAL A 47 -8.40 18.70 -2.83
CA VAL A 47 -9.43 18.39 -1.85
C VAL A 47 -10.78 18.79 -2.43
N LEU A 48 -11.74 17.88 -2.41
CA LEU A 48 -13.12 18.13 -2.81
C LEU A 48 -14.04 17.82 -1.64
N ARG A 49 -14.67 18.83 -1.10
CA ARG A 49 -15.67 18.65 -0.03
C ARG A 49 -17.00 18.24 -0.67
N VAL A 50 -17.46 17.04 -0.33
CA VAL A 50 -18.74 16.50 -0.84
C VAL A 50 -19.88 16.85 0.13
N SER A 51 -19.60 16.74 1.44
CA SER A 51 -20.53 17.12 2.52
C SER A 51 -19.71 17.48 3.76
N ASP A 52 -20.38 17.81 4.87
CA ASP A 52 -19.67 18.14 6.11
C ASP A 52 -18.84 16.96 6.66
N ASP A 53 -19.30 15.73 6.37
CA ASP A 53 -18.66 14.53 6.86
C ASP A 53 -17.89 13.74 5.79
N LEU A 54 -17.92 14.19 4.53
CA LEU A 54 -17.28 13.47 3.43
C LEU A 54 -16.42 14.41 2.58
N VAL A 55 -15.15 14.05 2.50
CA VAL A 55 -14.15 14.80 1.71
C VAL A 55 -13.43 13.80 0.82
N LYS A 56 -13.29 14.13 -0.46
CA LYS A 56 -12.46 13.38 -1.40
C LYS A 56 -11.11 14.09 -1.53
N VAL A 57 -10.04 13.34 -1.41
CA VAL A 57 -8.68 13.89 -1.41
C VAL A 57 -7.85 13.14 -2.43
N LEU A 58 -7.21 13.90 -3.33
CA LEU A 58 -6.21 13.37 -4.23
C LEU A 58 -4.85 13.57 -3.58
N VAL A 59 -4.11 12.50 -3.36
CA VAL A 59 -2.79 12.54 -2.73
C VAL A 59 -1.75 11.88 -3.62
N GLU A 60 -0.51 12.31 -3.47
CA GLU A 60 0.65 11.69 -4.09
C GLU A 60 1.57 11.17 -2.99
N GLY A 61 1.84 9.86 -2.99
CA GLY A 61 2.79 9.27 -2.06
C GLY A 61 4.21 9.71 -2.38
N LYS A 62 4.93 10.20 -1.36
CA LYS A 62 6.29 10.69 -1.51
C LYS A 62 7.33 9.76 -0.92
N SER A 63 7.05 9.20 0.25
CA SER A 63 8.04 8.45 1.00
C SER A 63 7.38 7.48 1.96
N ARG A 64 7.88 6.26 1.98
CA ARG A 64 7.56 5.30 3.04
C ARG A 64 8.20 5.79 4.34
N ALA A 65 7.47 5.71 5.44
CA ALA A 65 7.97 6.19 6.71
C ALA A 65 7.53 5.32 7.87
N ARG A 66 8.35 5.32 8.93
CA ARG A 66 8.03 4.64 10.17
C ARG A 66 7.46 5.63 11.18
N LEU A 67 6.36 5.25 11.80
CA LEU A 67 5.74 6.00 12.88
C LEU A 67 6.56 5.83 14.16
N LEU A 68 7.04 6.95 14.72
CA LEU A 68 7.84 6.95 15.94
C LEU A 68 7.03 7.37 17.15
N GLU A 69 6.29 8.47 17.05
CA GLU A 69 5.51 9.04 18.12
C GLU A 69 4.18 9.57 17.59
N LEU A 70 3.16 9.53 18.43
CA LEU A 70 1.86 10.07 18.13
C LEU A 70 1.47 11.10 19.21
N ASP A 71 1.20 12.32 18.75
CA ASP A 71 0.72 13.38 19.61
C ASP A 71 -0.77 13.61 19.37
N VAL A 72 -1.57 13.42 20.40
CA VAL A 72 -3.03 13.57 20.33
C VAL A 72 -3.38 15.02 20.60
N GLY A 73 -3.50 15.81 19.51
CA GLY A 73 -3.96 17.18 19.59
C GLY A 73 -5.47 17.28 19.81
N GLU A 74 -5.95 18.48 20.08
CA GLU A 74 -7.38 18.71 20.29
C GLU A 74 -8.22 18.48 19.02
N LYS A 75 -7.68 18.84 17.86
CA LYS A 75 -8.41 18.80 16.59
C LYS A 75 -8.03 17.62 15.71
N TYR A 76 -6.75 17.24 15.70
CA TYR A 76 -6.25 16.17 14.87
C TYR A 76 -5.01 15.54 15.48
N LEU A 77 -4.62 14.38 14.97
CA LEU A 77 -3.43 13.67 15.39
C LEU A 77 -2.22 14.21 14.63
N GLN A 78 -1.10 14.38 15.35
CA GLN A 78 0.21 14.66 14.77
C GLN A 78 1.14 13.50 14.99
N ALA A 79 1.90 13.14 13.97
CA ALA A 79 2.85 12.04 14.06
C ALA A 79 4.27 12.53 13.86
N THR A 80 5.19 11.98 14.65
CA THR A 80 6.62 12.07 14.36
C THR A 80 7.00 10.81 13.61
N VAL A 81 7.52 10.98 12.40
CA VAL A 81 7.83 9.88 11.49
C VAL A 81 9.26 10.00 10.97
N ARG A 82 9.81 8.87 10.54
CA ARG A 82 11.14 8.81 9.93
C ARG A 82 11.03 8.13 8.57
N PRO A 83 11.42 8.80 7.47
CA PRO A 83 11.48 8.17 6.16
C PRO A 83 12.40 6.96 6.18
N VAL A 84 11.94 5.84 5.64
CA VAL A 84 12.70 4.58 5.57
C VAL A 84 12.55 4.01 4.17
N ALA A 85 13.59 4.17 3.36
CA ALA A 85 13.60 3.64 2.00
C ALA A 85 13.63 2.10 2.02
N VAL A 86 13.05 1.51 0.98
CA VAL A 86 13.14 0.07 0.76
C VAL A 86 14.55 -0.26 0.30
N ARG A 87 15.19 -1.23 0.95
CA ARG A 87 16.53 -1.67 0.56
C ARG A 87 16.48 -2.43 -0.75
N GLY A 88 17.43 -2.10 -1.65
CA GLY A 88 17.54 -2.71 -2.96
C GLY A 88 18.02 -4.16 -2.91
N ILE A 89 18.22 -4.72 -4.09
CA ILE A 89 18.56 -6.12 -4.26
C ILE A 89 20.09 -6.29 -4.10
N PRO A 90 20.56 -7.18 -3.19
CA PRO A 90 21.98 -7.51 -3.14
C PRO A 90 22.45 -8.15 -4.45
N ALA A 91 23.70 -7.92 -4.82
CA ALA A 91 24.27 -8.41 -6.06
C ALA A 91 24.24 -9.94 -6.19
N ASP A 92 24.37 -10.66 -5.06
CA ASP A 92 24.34 -12.12 -5.03
C ASP A 92 22.91 -12.71 -5.09
N LYS A 93 21.88 -11.87 -5.09
CA LYS A 93 20.45 -12.29 -5.12
C LYS A 93 19.76 -11.99 -6.44
N ARG A 94 20.47 -11.52 -7.45
CA ARG A 94 19.86 -11.13 -8.74
C ARG A 94 19.11 -12.26 -9.43
N ASN A 95 19.70 -13.46 -9.44
CA ASN A 95 19.04 -14.63 -10.06
C ASN A 95 17.79 -15.04 -9.30
N GLN A 96 17.81 -14.95 -7.98
CA GLN A 96 16.64 -15.23 -7.16
C GLN A 96 15.51 -14.25 -7.45
N VAL A 97 15.85 -12.97 -7.58
CA VAL A 97 14.86 -11.92 -7.91
C VAL A 97 14.28 -12.14 -9.30
N GLU A 98 15.11 -12.47 -10.29
CA GLU A 98 14.63 -12.79 -11.62
C GLU A 98 13.64 -13.96 -11.63
N ALA A 99 13.94 -15.01 -10.85
CA ALA A 99 13.05 -16.14 -10.70
C ALA A 99 11.72 -15.73 -10.03
N LEU A 100 11.78 -14.87 -9.02
CA LEU A 100 10.59 -14.35 -8.35
C LEU A 100 9.72 -13.52 -9.30
N VAL A 101 10.31 -12.66 -10.10
CA VAL A 101 9.58 -11.85 -11.09
C VAL A 101 8.87 -12.74 -12.10
N ARG A 102 9.54 -13.77 -12.60
CA ARG A 102 8.92 -14.74 -13.50
C ARG A 102 7.75 -15.46 -12.84
N SER A 103 7.94 -15.91 -11.61
CA SER A 103 6.88 -16.58 -10.84
C SER A 103 5.69 -15.65 -10.57
N LEU A 104 5.95 -14.38 -10.30
CA LEU A 104 4.90 -13.38 -10.13
C LEU A 104 4.09 -13.21 -11.41
N LYS A 105 4.75 -13.14 -12.57
CA LYS A 105 4.07 -13.02 -13.85
C LYS A 105 3.25 -14.27 -14.20
N ASP A 106 3.78 -15.45 -13.92
CA ASP A 106 3.05 -16.70 -14.10
C ASP A 106 1.82 -16.77 -13.19
N CYS A 107 1.98 -16.39 -11.93
CA CYS A 107 0.87 -16.31 -10.98
C CYS A 107 -0.17 -15.28 -11.41
N PHE A 108 0.26 -14.17 -11.98
CA PHE A 108 -0.65 -13.16 -12.51
C PHE A 108 -1.48 -13.69 -13.70
N GLU A 109 -0.91 -14.49 -14.57
CA GLU A 109 -1.66 -15.14 -15.65
C GLU A 109 -2.78 -16.04 -15.09
N GLU A 110 -2.45 -16.81 -14.05
CA GLU A 110 -3.46 -17.62 -13.34
C GLU A 110 -4.53 -16.73 -12.72
N TYR A 111 -4.13 -15.66 -12.04
CA TYR A 111 -5.03 -14.68 -11.45
C TYR A 111 -6.01 -14.12 -12.49
N LEU A 112 -5.53 -13.78 -13.69
CA LEU A 112 -6.36 -13.26 -14.77
C LEU A 112 -7.43 -14.26 -15.22
N SER A 113 -7.15 -15.56 -15.16
CA SER A 113 -8.13 -16.58 -15.52
C SER A 113 -9.35 -16.59 -14.61
N TYR A 114 -9.19 -16.14 -13.34
CA TYR A 114 -10.27 -16.00 -12.38
C TYR A 114 -10.88 -14.59 -12.35
N SER A 115 -10.18 -13.58 -12.86
CA SER A 115 -10.56 -12.17 -12.78
C SER A 115 -10.46 -11.49 -14.14
N PRO A 116 -11.32 -11.88 -15.11
CA PRO A 116 -11.24 -11.36 -16.47
C PRO A 116 -11.61 -9.87 -16.58
N GLN A 117 -12.18 -9.27 -15.53
CA GLN A 117 -12.55 -7.86 -15.48
C GLN A 117 -11.38 -6.92 -15.25
N ILE A 118 -10.18 -7.42 -14.98
CA ILE A 118 -8.99 -6.58 -14.81
C ILE A 118 -8.77 -5.75 -16.07
N SER A 119 -8.52 -4.45 -15.91
CA SER A 119 -8.36 -3.56 -17.06
C SER A 119 -7.15 -3.92 -17.90
N LYS A 120 -7.24 -3.62 -19.19
CA LYS A 120 -6.14 -3.86 -20.13
C LYS A 120 -4.89 -3.08 -19.77
N ASP A 121 -5.04 -1.88 -19.20
CA ASP A 121 -3.92 -1.06 -18.77
C ASP A 121 -3.14 -1.72 -17.64
N VAL A 122 -3.84 -2.31 -16.67
CA VAL A 122 -3.20 -3.05 -15.57
C VAL A 122 -2.44 -4.25 -16.10
N VAL A 123 -3.06 -5.02 -17.00
CA VAL A 123 -2.42 -6.19 -17.62
C VAL A 123 -1.14 -5.77 -18.37
N TYR A 124 -1.23 -4.74 -19.21
CA TYR A 124 -0.10 -4.23 -19.97
C TYR A 124 1.04 -3.79 -19.08
N ASN A 125 0.75 -3.00 -18.04
CA ASN A 125 1.75 -2.46 -17.14
C ASN A 125 2.49 -3.56 -16.37
N ILE A 126 1.81 -4.63 -16.01
CA ILE A 126 2.45 -5.76 -15.32
C ILE A 126 3.27 -6.60 -16.28
N VAL A 127 2.69 -6.98 -17.43
CA VAL A 127 3.35 -7.88 -18.38
C VAL A 127 4.58 -7.22 -18.99
N SER A 128 4.51 -5.93 -19.30
CA SER A 128 5.59 -5.21 -19.97
C SER A 128 6.73 -4.78 -19.07
N SER A 129 6.55 -4.77 -17.76
CA SER A 129 7.59 -4.32 -16.82
C SER A 129 8.49 -5.45 -16.38
N ASP A 130 9.81 -5.20 -16.37
CA ASP A 130 10.81 -6.07 -15.77
C ASP A 130 11.44 -5.45 -14.51
N SER A 131 10.90 -4.32 -14.03
CA SER A 131 11.37 -3.64 -12.84
C SER A 131 10.81 -4.31 -11.58
N PRO A 132 11.66 -4.95 -10.75
CA PRO A 132 11.19 -5.54 -9.49
C PRO A 132 10.55 -4.51 -8.57
N LEU A 133 11.12 -3.30 -8.49
CA LEU A 133 10.56 -2.23 -7.65
C LEU A 133 9.17 -1.82 -8.13
N TYR A 134 9.01 -1.56 -9.41
CA TYR A 134 7.74 -1.18 -9.99
C TYR A 134 6.67 -2.24 -9.71
N LEU A 135 6.97 -3.51 -9.98
CA LEU A 135 6.04 -4.62 -9.76
C LEU A 135 5.67 -4.77 -8.29
N SER A 136 6.64 -4.57 -7.38
CA SER A 136 6.39 -4.66 -5.93
C SER A 136 5.44 -3.59 -5.41
N GLU A 137 5.30 -2.49 -6.12
CA GLU A 137 4.39 -1.38 -5.76
C GLU A 137 3.08 -1.45 -6.55
N TYR A 138 3.18 -1.69 -7.83
CA TYR A 138 2.03 -1.65 -8.73
C TYR A 138 1.08 -2.84 -8.57
N MET A 139 1.63 -4.04 -8.46
CA MET A 139 0.82 -5.25 -8.32
C MET A 139 -0.03 -5.25 -7.04
N PRO A 140 0.53 -4.95 -5.85
CA PRO A 140 -0.30 -4.88 -4.64
C PRO A 140 -1.42 -3.85 -4.75
N ALA A 141 -1.13 -2.68 -5.31
CA ALA A 141 -2.10 -1.60 -5.44
C ALA A 141 -3.30 -1.99 -6.31
N ASN A 142 -3.10 -2.86 -7.30
CA ASN A 142 -4.12 -3.22 -8.28
C ASN A 142 -4.72 -4.61 -8.10
N LEU A 143 -4.03 -5.52 -7.40
CA LEU A 143 -4.45 -6.92 -7.29
C LEU A 143 -4.85 -7.35 -5.88
N LEU A 144 -4.39 -6.65 -4.85
CA LEU A 144 -4.73 -6.97 -3.46
C LEU A 144 -5.87 -6.04 -3.01
N PHE A 145 -6.95 -6.62 -2.50
CA PHE A 145 -8.13 -5.85 -2.11
C PHE A 145 -8.16 -5.52 -0.62
N LYS A 146 -7.62 -6.41 0.23
CA LYS A 146 -7.59 -6.19 1.67
C LYS A 146 -6.46 -5.25 2.03
N TYR A 147 -6.76 -4.21 2.83
CA TYR A 147 -5.71 -3.28 3.26
C TYR A 147 -4.64 -3.96 4.12
N GLU A 148 -5.01 -5.01 4.86
CA GLU A 148 -4.07 -5.81 5.66
C GLU A 148 -3.00 -6.46 4.78
N ASP A 149 -3.38 -6.96 3.61
CA ASP A 149 -2.45 -7.58 2.66
C ASP A 149 -1.52 -6.54 2.05
N LYS A 150 -2.05 -5.37 1.70
CA LYS A 150 -1.22 -4.26 1.21
C LYS A 150 -0.25 -3.79 2.29
N GLN A 151 -0.69 -3.79 3.54
CA GLN A 151 0.16 -3.41 4.68
C GLN A 151 1.31 -4.39 4.88
N VAL A 152 1.13 -5.68 4.63
CA VAL A 152 2.20 -6.68 4.67
C VAL A 152 3.35 -6.28 3.76
N ILE A 153 3.03 -5.82 2.55
CA ILE A 153 4.04 -5.35 1.58
C ILE A 153 4.69 -4.04 2.06
N LEU A 154 3.88 -3.10 2.54
CA LEU A 154 4.39 -1.82 3.03
C LEU A 154 5.33 -1.97 4.22
N ASN A 155 5.06 -2.92 5.11
CA ASN A 155 5.88 -3.19 6.28
C ASN A 155 7.26 -3.77 5.91
N GLU A 156 7.39 -4.41 4.75
CA GLU A 156 8.63 -5.08 4.37
C GLU A 156 9.67 -4.08 3.91
N SER A 157 10.86 -4.13 4.50
CA SER A 157 11.92 -3.16 4.30
C SER A 157 12.90 -3.53 3.18
N THR A 158 12.80 -4.75 2.63
CA THR A 158 13.66 -5.18 1.52
C THR A 158 12.83 -5.47 0.28
N LEU A 159 13.40 -5.15 -0.89
CA LEU A 159 12.72 -5.43 -2.16
C LEU A 159 12.53 -6.94 -2.36
N LEU A 160 13.55 -7.72 -2.04
CA LEU A 160 13.46 -9.19 -2.12
C LEU A 160 12.31 -9.71 -1.24
N GLY A 161 12.22 -9.26 0.01
CA GLY A 161 11.17 -9.65 0.93
C GLY A 161 9.78 -9.25 0.43
N ARG A 162 9.66 -8.07 -0.19
CA ARG A 162 8.40 -7.62 -0.79
C ARG A 162 7.93 -8.57 -1.90
N LEU A 163 8.84 -8.96 -2.79
CA LEU A 163 8.52 -9.87 -3.89
C LEU A 163 8.10 -11.25 -3.39
N GLU A 164 8.80 -11.77 -2.38
CA GLU A 164 8.46 -13.05 -1.76
C GLU A 164 7.06 -13.03 -1.12
N LYS A 165 6.77 -12.00 -0.35
CA LYS A 165 5.46 -11.83 0.30
C LYS A 165 4.35 -11.61 -0.70
N LEU A 166 4.60 -10.83 -1.74
CA LEU A 166 3.65 -10.61 -2.81
C LEU A 166 3.28 -11.91 -3.52
N LEU A 167 4.27 -12.73 -3.84
CA LEU A 167 4.04 -14.03 -4.48
C LEU A 167 3.18 -14.94 -3.59
N THR A 168 3.48 -14.99 -2.30
CA THR A 168 2.69 -15.76 -1.32
C THR A 168 1.24 -15.29 -1.30
N LEU A 169 1.01 -13.99 -1.21
CA LEU A 169 -0.33 -13.42 -1.16
C LEU A 169 -1.11 -13.67 -2.44
N LEU A 170 -0.48 -13.53 -3.61
CA LEU A 170 -1.14 -13.79 -4.88
C LEU A 170 -1.49 -15.26 -5.06
N ARG A 171 -0.63 -16.17 -4.65
CA ARG A 171 -0.91 -17.60 -4.69
C ARG A 171 -2.09 -17.97 -3.79
N GLN A 172 -2.15 -17.39 -2.58
CA GLN A 172 -3.28 -17.57 -1.68
C GLN A 172 -4.58 -17.08 -2.31
N GLU A 173 -4.54 -15.91 -2.95
CA GLU A 173 -5.71 -15.34 -3.61
C GLU A 173 -6.17 -16.22 -4.77
N CYS A 174 -5.26 -16.74 -5.57
CA CYS A 174 -5.59 -17.69 -6.64
C CYS A 174 -6.26 -18.94 -6.11
N GLN A 175 -5.77 -19.49 -4.99
CA GLN A 175 -6.38 -20.64 -4.34
C GLN A 175 -7.81 -20.35 -3.87
N ILE A 176 -8.03 -19.19 -3.27
CA ILE A 176 -9.36 -18.76 -2.80
C ILE A 176 -10.32 -18.62 -4.00
N MET A 177 -9.89 -17.97 -5.06
CA MET A 177 -10.70 -17.79 -6.26
C MET A 177 -11.01 -19.11 -6.96
N ASP A 178 -10.09 -20.05 -6.95
CA ASP A 178 -10.31 -21.38 -7.49
C ASP A 178 -11.40 -22.13 -6.71
N ILE A 179 -11.36 -22.06 -5.38
CA ILE A 179 -12.39 -22.63 -4.51
C ILE A 179 -13.74 -21.97 -4.75
N GLU A 180 -13.76 -20.63 -4.80
CA GLU A 180 -15.00 -19.87 -5.06
C GLU A 180 -15.65 -20.25 -6.38
N ARG A 181 -14.85 -20.47 -7.42
CA ARG A 181 -15.34 -20.85 -8.75
C ARG A 181 -16.06 -22.20 -8.71
N ASP A 182 -15.59 -23.13 -7.86
CA ASP A 182 -16.14 -24.47 -7.74
C ASP A 182 -17.38 -24.53 -6.83
N LEU A 183 -17.67 -23.47 -6.10
CA LEU A 183 -18.89 -23.37 -5.30
C LEU A 183 -20.05 -22.84 -6.13
#